data_ff26dae66a2f379baeea7f54dd0db870
#
_entry.id   ff26dae66a2f379baeea7f54dd0db870
#
_cell.length_a   1.000
_cell.length_b   1.000
_cell.length_c   1.000
_cell.angle_alpha   90.00
_cell.angle_beta   90.00
_cell.angle_gamma   90.00
#
_symmetry.space_group_name_H-M   'P 1'
#
loop_
_entity.id
_entity.type
_entity.pdbx_description
1 polymer ?
#
loop_
_entity_poly.entity_id
_entity_poly.type
_entity_poly.pdbx_seq_one_letter_code
_entity_poly.pdbx_strand_id
1 'polypeptide(L)'
;MSVTDLHSLALGIASKNSSGEIIEVYYPKPLLNPSTTCAEQMLAQCQNISDNGFIETSPDAMRSLASALAERNEAEQSEIAEALAGSAKTQVITVLRENSPPSSIPEAFLKLHLLSHRLTVPHELNLDGIFGILKNLAWTSQGPVDLDDLPKRQLQARVNGGPFEVYSVDKFPKMTSYVVPTSVRIADTARIRLGAYIGEGTTVMHEGFVNFNAGTEGAAMIEGRISAGVMVGENSDLGGGSSTMGTLSGGGTEIISVGENCLIGANAGIGFPLADGCIIEAGLYVTAGTKVNLFDGNGELIKTAKAREISEVKNLLFRR
;
A
#
# COMPACT_ATOMS: atom_id res chain seq x y z
N MET A 1 12.26 -24.80 12.87
CA MET A 1 12.61 -23.36 12.77
C MET A 1 12.07 -22.67 13.99
N SER A 2 12.85 -21.79 14.59
CA SER A 2 12.44 -21.14 15.83
C SER A 2 11.30 -20.13 15.55
N VAL A 3 10.44 -19.92 16.54
CA VAL A 3 9.37 -18.91 16.51
C VAL A 3 9.94 -17.49 16.38
N THR A 4 11.24 -17.33 16.60
CA THR A 4 11.96 -16.06 16.65
C THR A 4 12.22 -15.40 15.29
N ASP A 5 11.98 -16.09 14.16
CA ASP A 5 12.33 -15.60 12.82
C ASP A 5 11.09 -15.41 11.93
N LEU A 6 9.95 -15.05 12.51
CA LEU A 6 8.72 -14.82 11.77
C LEU A 6 8.66 -13.37 11.25
N HIS A 7 8.55 -13.20 9.92
CA HIS A 7 8.49 -11.87 9.31
C HIS A 7 7.19 -11.13 9.65
N SER A 8 6.03 -11.78 9.44
CA SER A 8 4.75 -11.15 9.74
C SER A 8 3.63 -12.16 9.93
N LEU A 9 2.57 -11.73 10.61
CA LEU A 9 1.45 -12.55 11.03
C LEU A 9 0.19 -11.69 11.12
N ALA A 10 -0.98 -12.23 10.75
CA ALA A 10 -2.22 -11.51 10.92
C ALA A 10 -3.43 -12.43 11.08
N LEU A 11 -4.38 -11.97 11.91
CA LEU A 11 -5.74 -12.47 11.99
C LEU A 11 -6.63 -11.65 11.08
N GLY A 12 -7.49 -12.30 10.30
CA GLY A 12 -8.35 -11.61 9.35
C GLY A 12 -9.66 -12.33 9.04
N ILE A 13 -10.48 -11.66 8.25
CA ILE A 13 -11.69 -12.22 7.65
C ILE A 13 -11.60 -12.14 6.15
N ALA A 14 -11.96 -13.23 5.49
CA ALA A 14 -11.91 -13.37 4.05
C ALA A 14 -13.29 -13.23 3.40
N SER A 15 -13.35 -12.58 2.26
CA SER A 15 -14.47 -12.64 1.33
C SER A 15 -14.23 -13.73 0.28
N LYS A 16 -15.27 -14.50 -0.03
CA LYS A 16 -15.21 -15.56 -1.03
C LYS A 16 -16.17 -15.28 -2.18
N ASN A 17 -15.80 -15.75 -3.38
CA ASN A 17 -16.70 -15.79 -4.52
C ASN A 17 -17.68 -16.98 -4.43
N SER A 18 -18.56 -17.12 -5.43
CA SER A 18 -19.54 -18.21 -5.47
C SER A 18 -18.91 -19.60 -5.60
N SER A 19 -17.67 -19.71 -6.06
CA SER A 19 -16.91 -20.96 -6.14
C SER A 19 -16.21 -21.33 -4.82
N GLY A 20 -16.33 -20.48 -3.78
CA GLY A 20 -15.69 -20.70 -2.49
C GLY A 20 -14.22 -20.27 -2.41
N GLU A 21 -13.69 -19.64 -3.45
CA GLU A 21 -12.31 -19.11 -3.46
C GLU A 21 -12.21 -17.79 -2.71
N ILE A 22 -11.16 -17.62 -1.92
CA ILE A 22 -10.85 -16.32 -1.28
C ILE A 22 -10.48 -15.31 -2.38
N ILE A 23 -11.16 -14.17 -2.36
CA ILE A 23 -10.94 -13.06 -3.29
C ILE A 23 -10.37 -11.82 -2.63
N GLU A 24 -10.49 -11.71 -1.32
CA GLU A 24 -10.01 -10.56 -0.51
C GLU A 24 -9.89 -10.98 0.94
N VAL A 25 -8.99 -10.31 1.70
CA VAL A 25 -8.89 -10.45 3.16
C VAL A 25 -8.72 -9.08 3.81
N TYR A 26 -9.46 -8.85 4.90
CA TYR A 26 -9.30 -7.71 5.78
C TYR A 26 -8.51 -8.13 7.03
N TYR A 27 -7.43 -7.41 7.33
CA TYR A 27 -6.61 -7.57 8.52
C TYR A 27 -6.69 -6.31 9.37
N PRO A 28 -7.41 -6.32 10.50
CA PRO A 28 -7.59 -5.12 11.34
C PRO A 28 -6.28 -4.63 11.97
N LYS A 29 -5.39 -5.53 12.34
CA LYS A 29 -4.10 -5.21 12.97
C LYS A 29 -3.05 -6.26 12.61
N PRO A 30 -2.41 -6.16 11.46
CA PRO A 30 -1.32 -7.05 11.08
C PRO A 30 -0.09 -6.79 11.98
N LEU A 31 0.74 -7.80 12.16
CA LEU A 31 1.96 -7.75 12.95
C LEU A 31 3.18 -7.93 12.05
N LEU A 32 4.12 -7.00 12.11
CA LEU A 32 5.47 -7.15 11.58
C LEU A 32 6.40 -7.53 12.75
N ASN A 33 7.22 -8.56 12.56
CA ASN A 33 8.10 -9.09 13.61
C ASN A 33 7.34 -9.28 14.94
N PRO A 34 6.30 -10.14 14.96
CA PRO A 34 5.43 -10.30 16.13
C PRO A 34 6.21 -10.75 17.37
N SER A 35 5.69 -10.45 18.56
CA SER A 35 6.24 -10.98 19.80
C SER A 35 6.28 -12.51 19.75
N THR A 36 7.30 -13.13 20.35
CA THR A 36 7.41 -14.59 20.43
C THR A 36 6.14 -15.21 21.04
N THR A 37 5.60 -14.58 22.07
CA THR A 37 4.39 -15.04 22.75
C THR A 37 3.17 -15.04 21.85
N CYS A 38 2.93 -13.93 21.13
CA CYS A 38 1.83 -13.82 20.18
C CYS A 38 1.99 -14.83 19.03
N ALA A 39 3.20 -14.92 18.47
CA ALA A 39 3.51 -15.84 17.40
C ALA A 39 3.29 -17.30 17.78
N GLU A 40 3.71 -17.73 18.98
CA GLU A 40 3.50 -19.09 19.48
C GLU A 40 2.02 -19.46 19.53
N GLN A 41 1.17 -18.57 20.07
CA GLN A 41 -0.26 -18.85 20.20
C GLN A 41 -0.96 -18.95 18.83
N MET A 42 -0.63 -18.03 17.91
CA MET A 42 -1.20 -18.06 16.57
C MET A 42 -0.69 -19.24 15.74
N LEU A 43 0.61 -19.55 15.81
CA LEU A 43 1.22 -20.68 15.10
C LEU A 43 0.72 -22.04 15.64
N ALA A 44 0.33 -22.13 16.90
CA ALA A 44 -0.29 -23.35 17.45
C ALA A 44 -1.57 -23.74 16.70
N GLN A 45 -2.29 -22.76 16.12
CA GLN A 45 -3.44 -23.00 15.24
C GLN A 45 -3.02 -23.39 13.81
N CYS A 46 -1.76 -23.14 13.43
CA CYS A 46 -1.24 -23.28 12.07
C CYS A 46 -0.32 -24.50 11.92
N GLN A 47 -0.62 -25.61 12.57
CA GLN A 47 0.26 -26.81 12.71
C GLN A 47 0.79 -27.38 11.37
N ASN A 48 0.16 -27.03 10.23
CA ASN A 48 0.52 -27.56 8.91
C ASN A 48 1.26 -26.52 8.03
N ILE A 49 1.58 -25.32 8.53
CA ILE A 49 2.27 -24.28 7.75
C ILE A 49 3.76 -24.30 8.09
N SER A 50 4.58 -24.86 7.20
CA SER A 50 6.05 -24.86 7.30
C SER A 50 6.69 -23.60 6.71
N ASP A 51 6.04 -22.97 5.75
CA ASP A 51 6.53 -21.85 4.96
C ASP A 51 5.58 -20.64 5.07
N ASN A 52 5.60 -19.72 4.10
CA ASN A 52 4.56 -18.71 3.99
C ASN A 52 3.22 -19.37 3.63
N GLY A 53 2.10 -18.82 4.14
CA GLY A 53 0.80 -19.38 3.83
C GLY A 53 -0.30 -18.88 4.75
N PHE A 54 -1.45 -19.51 4.66
CA PHE A 54 -2.60 -19.20 5.48
C PHE A 54 -3.41 -20.44 5.82
N ILE A 55 -4.23 -20.35 6.86
CA ILE A 55 -5.29 -21.31 7.15
C ILE A 55 -6.63 -20.61 7.27
N GLU A 56 -7.67 -21.29 6.87
CA GLU A 56 -9.04 -20.99 7.29
C GLU A 56 -9.28 -21.63 8.66
N THR A 57 -9.93 -20.88 9.52
CA THR A 57 -10.19 -21.35 10.90
C THR A 57 -11.68 -21.21 11.25
N SER A 58 -12.10 -21.86 12.33
CA SER A 58 -13.49 -21.81 12.78
C SER A 58 -13.68 -20.71 13.85
N PRO A 59 -14.94 -20.23 14.04
CA PRO A 59 -15.25 -19.32 15.15
C PRO A 59 -14.83 -19.86 16.53
N ASP A 60 -14.93 -21.15 16.76
CA ASP A 60 -14.56 -21.77 18.04
C ASP A 60 -13.03 -21.80 18.23
N ALA A 61 -12.28 -22.11 17.18
CA ALA A 61 -10.82 -22.05 17.21
C ALA A 61 -10.33 -20.62 17.43
N MET A 62 -11.00 -19.62 16.81
CA MET A 62 -10.68 -18.22 16.98
C MET A 62 -10.98 -17.73 18.41
N ARG A 63 -12.09 -18.17 19.05
CA ARG A 63 -12.38 -17.90 20.47
C ARG A 63 -11.35 -18.56 21.41
N SER A 64 -10.95 -19.78 21.10
CA SER A 64 -9.90 -20.46 21.87
C SER A 64 -8.56 -19.73 21.77
N LEU A 65 -8.23 -19.22 20.59
CA LEU A 65 -7.05 -18.38 20.39
C LEU A 65 -7.15 -17.06 21.16
N ALA A 66 -8.32 -16.40 21.15
CA ALA A 66 -8.55 -15.17 21.92
C ALA A 66 -8.26 -15.39 23.42
N SER A 67 -8.79 -16.48 23.99
CA SER A 67 -8.53 -16.84 25.40
C SER A 67 -7.04 -17.08 25.67
N ALA A 68 -6.36 -17.83 24.81
CA ALA A 68 -4.93 -18.10 24.94
C ALA A 68 -4.06 -16.84 24.85
N LEU A 69 -4.43 -15.90 23.98
CA LEU A 69 -3.76 -14.58 23.85
C LEU A 69 -3.99 -13.72 25.11
N ALA A 70 -5.21 -13.69 25.64
CA ALA A 70 -5.53 -12.96 26.87
C ALA A 70 -4.70 -13.46 28.06
N GLU A 71 -4.54 -14.77 28.24
CA GLU A 71 -3.73 -15.38 29.29
C GLU A 71 -2.24 -14.99 29.18
N ARG A 72 -1.80 -14.57 28.03
CA ARG A 72 -0.43 -14.15 27.73
C ARG A 72 -0.24 -12.63 27.68
N ASN A 73 -1.23 -11.84 28.09
CA ASN A 73 -1.24 -10.38 28.07
C ASN A 73 -1.15 -9.78 26.65
N GLU A 74 -1.53 -10.52 25.61
CA GLU A 74 -1.67 -10.05 24.23
C GLU A 74 -3.10 -9.51 23.99
N ALA A 75 -3.50 -8.51 24.79
CA ALA A 75 -4.90 -8.05 24.90
C ALA A 75 -5.47 -7.57 23.57
N GLU A 76 -4.72 -6.77 22.79
CA GLU A 76 -5.19 -6.24 21.50
C GLU A 76 -5.51 -7.36 20.49
N GLN A 77 -4.63 -8.34 20.35
CA GLN A 77 -4.84 -9.47 19.45
C GLN A 77 -5.93 -10.42 19.95
N SER A 78 -6.10 -10.54 21.28
CA SER A 78 -7.20 -11.26 21.89
C SER A 78 -8.57 -10.64 21.55
N GLU A 79 -8.71 -9.33 21.71
CA GLU A 79 -9.95 -8.60 21.37
C GLU A 79 -10.29 -8.74 19.87
N ILE A 80 -9.27 -8.68 19.01
CA ILE A 80 -9.45 -8.89 17.57
C ILE A 80 -9.94 -10.31 17.29
N ALA A 81 -9.29 -11.32 17.86
CA ALA A 81 -9.67 -12.71 17.66
C ALA A 81 -11.13 -12.96 18.10
N GLU A 82 -11.55 -12.42 19.25
CA GLU A 82 -12.93 -12.53 19.73
C GLU A 82 -13.92 -11.84 18.79
N ALA A 83 -13.58 -10.62 18.31
CA ALA A 83 -14.42 -9.90 17.35
C ALA A 83 -14.57 -10.65 16.03
N LEU A 84 -13.46 -11.21 15.50
CA LEU A 84 -13.47 -11.98 14.25
C LEU A 84 -14.26 -13.30 14.42
N ALA A 85 -14.23 -13.93 15.58
CA ALA A 85 -15.02 -15.13 15.88
C ALA A 85 -16.55 -14.88 15.78
N GLY A 86 -16.99 -13.65 16.00
CA GLY A 86 -18.38 -13.24 15.79
C GLY A 86 -18.81 -13.06 14.34
N SER A 87 -17.88 -13.10 13.39
CA SER A 87 -18.16 -12.87 11.96
C SER A 87 -18.80 -14.09 11.29
N ALA A 88 -19.77 -13.82 10.40
CA ALA A 88 -20.30 -14.84 9.49
C ALA A 88 -19.37 -15.13 8.29
N LYS A 89 -18.32 -14.29 8.09
CA LYS A 89 -17.30 -14.51 7.04
C LYS A 89 -16.28 -15.54 7.51
N THR A 90 -15.50 -16.07 6.58
CA THR A 90 -14.41 -17.02 6.86
C THR A 90 -13.29 -16.30 7.62
N GLN A 91 -12.94 -16.82 8.81
CA GLN A 91 -11.76 -16.34 9.55
C GLN A 91 -10.50 -16.97 8.96
N VAL A 92 -9.43 -16.19 8.91
CA VAL A 92 -8.12 -16.65 8.40
C VAL A 92 -6.99 -16.23 9.33
N ILE A 93 -5.96 -17.05 9.40
CA ILE A 93 -4.66 -16.72 9.98
C ILE A 93 -3.64 -16.80 8.85
N THR A 94 -2.93 -15.72 8.60
CA THR A 94 -1.90 -15.66 7.55
C THR A 94 -0.53 -15.48 8.17
N VAL A 95 0.43 -16.27 7.71
CA VAL A 95 1.79 -16.35 8.23
C VAL A 95 2.76 -16.06 7.08
N LEU A 96 3.65 -15.11 7.28
CA LEU A 96 4.82 -14.92 6.43
C LEU A 96 6.07 -15.18 7.28
N ARG A 97 6.75 -16.30 7.03
CA ARG A 97 8.01 -16.62 7.69
C ARG A 97 9.16 -15.82 7.14
N GLU A 98 9.09 -15.53 5.86
CA GLU A 98 10.08 -14.73 5.14
C GLU A 98 9.42 -13.75 4.17
N ASN A 99 10.17 -12.75 3.75
CA ASN A 99 9.72 -11.74 2.80
C ASN A 99 9.92 -12.21 1.33
N SER A 100 9.35 -13.37 0.97
CA SER A 100 9.31 -13.87 -0.41
C SER A 100 8.14 -13.28 -1.21
N PRO A 101 8.08 -13.42 -2.54
CA PRO A 101 6.92 -13.04 -3.35
C PRO A 101 5.63 -13.66 -2.82
N PRO A 102 4.49 -12.96 -2.83
CA PRO A 102 3.23 -13.54 -2.40
C PRO A 102 2.79 -14.66 -3.33
N SER A 103 2.35 -15.79 -2.79
CA SER A 103 1.86 -16.94 -3.54
C SER A 103 0.33 -17.09 -3.50
N SER A 104 -0.33 -16.32 -2.63
CA SER A 104 -1.78 -16.37 -2.41
C SER A 104 -2.38 -14.99 -2.16
N ILE A 105 -3.71 -14.88 -2.33
CA ILE A 105 -4.46 -13.65 -2.03
C ILE A 105 -4.29 -13.21 -0.57
N PRO A 106 -4.41 -14.10 0.45
CA PRO A 106 -4.16 -13.70 1.83
C PRO A 106 -2.76 -13.11 2.07
N GLU A 107 -1.71 -13.70 1.49
CA GLU A 107 -0.35 -13.16 1.60
C GLU A 107 -0.21 -11.78 0.92
N ALA A 108 -0.78 -11.63 -0.28
CA ALA A 108 -0.77 -10.35 -1.00
C ALA A 108 -1.47 -9.25 -0.19
N PHE A 109 -2.68 -9.53 0.34
CA PHE A 109 -3.42 -8.58 1.17
C PHE A 109 -2.70 -8.27 2.47
N LEU A 110 -2.05 -9.24 3.11
CA LEU A 110 -1.24 -8.98 4.32
C LEU A 110 -0.13 -7.98 4.03
N LYS A 111 0.63 -8.17 2.94
CA LYS A 111 1.69 -7.23 2.54
C LYS A 111 1.17 -5.83 2.25
N LEU A 112 0.03 -5.71 1.57
CA LEU A 112 -0.59 -4.41 1.32
C LEU A 112 -1.06 -3.72 2.62
N HIS A 113 -1.59 -4.48 3.58
CA HIS A 113 -1.97 -3.94 4.89
C HIS A 113 -0.74 -3.49 5.70
N LEU A 114 0.37 -4.22 5.69
CA LEU A 114 1.61 -3.83 6.37
C LEU A 114 2.08 -2.44 5.91
N LEU A 115 2.06 -2.17 4.61
CA LEU A 115 2.38 -0.85 4.04
C LEU A 115 1.40 0.23 4.50
N SER A 116 0.09 -0.03 4.36
CA SER A 116 -0.93 0.97 4.70
C SER A 116 -1.06 1.24 6.20
N HIS A 117 -0.71 0.27 7.05
CA HIS A 117 -0.56 0.46 8.50
C HIS A 117 0.76 1.12 8.91
N ARG A 118 1.64 1.49 7.96
CA ARG A 118 2.97 2.09 8.22
C ARG A 118 3.91 1.19 9.03
N LEU A 119 3.73 -0.13 8.95
CA LEU A 119 4.59 -1.08 9.63
C LEU A 119 5.87 -1.37 8.85
N THR A 120 5.86 -1.08 7.57
CA THR A 120 7.00 -1.18 6.65
C THR A 120 6.88 -0.10 5.58
N VAL A 121 7.99 0.33 5.01
CA VAL A 121 8.00 1.36 3.96
C VAL A 121 8.03 0.73 2.56
N PRO A 122 7.64 1.46 1.51
CA PRO A 122 7.80 1.03 0.12
C PRO A 122 9.22 0.51 -0.16
N HIS A 123 9.31 -0.54 -0.97
CA HIS A 123 10.51 -1.32 -1.32
C HIS A 123 11.04 -2.29 -0.25
N GLU A 124 10.59 -2.24 0.98
CA GLU A 124 11.01 -3.22 1.99
C GLU A 124 10.30 -4.58 1.83
N LEU A 125 9.12 -4.61 1.21
CA LEU A 125 8.39 -5.85 0.95
C LEU A 125 8.61 -6.35 -0.48
N ASN A 126 8.82 -7.65 -0.60
CA ASN A 126 8.81 -8.30 -1.90
C ASN A 126 7.36 -8.45 -2.40
N LEU A 127 7.01 -7.68 -3.42
CA LEU A 127 5.69 -7.67 -4.06
C LEU A 127 5.73 -8.24 -5.47
N ASP A 128 6.80 -8.93 -5.85
CA ASP A 128 6.94 -9.51 -7.17
C ASP A 128 5.78 -10.47 -7.49
N GLY A 129 5.24 -10.36 -8.68
CA GLY A 129 4.11 -11.21 -9.10
C GLY A 129 2.74 -10.85 -8.52
N ILE A 130 2.61 -9.84 -7.63
CA ILE A 130 1.35 -9.49 -6.97
C ILE A 130 0.20 -9.25 -7.95
N PHE A 131 0.45 -8.69 -9.13
CA PHE A 131 -0.55 -8.51 -10.18
C PHE A 131 -1.11 -9.83 -10.73
N GLY A 132 -0.33 -10.90 -10.69
CA GLY A 132 -0.77 -12.25 -11.07
C GLY A 132 -1.63 -12.90 -10.00
N ILE A 133 -1.41 -12.57 -8.74
CA ILE A 133 -2.13 -13.11 -7.58
C ILE A 133 -3.47 -12.42 -7.39
N LEU A 134 -3.50 -11.08 -7.44
CA LEU A 134 -4.72 -10.32 -7.21
C LEU A 134 -5.70 -10.47 -8.37
N LYS A 135 -6.96 -10.78 -8.04
CA LYS A 135 -8.08 -10.81 -8.99
C LYS A 135 -8.57 -9.40 -9.33
N ASN A 136 -9.05 -9.21 -10.55
CA ASN A 136 -9.81 -8.02 -10.90
C ASN A 136 -11.23 -8.16 -10.34
N LEU A 137 -11.62 -7.30 -9.41
CA LEU A 137 -12.88 -7.38 -8.66
C LEU A 137 -13.71 -6.11 -8.83
N ALA A 138 -15.02 -6.24 -8.70
CA ALA A 138 -15.90 -5.11 -8.46
C ALA A 138 -15.90 -4.78 -6.96
N TRP A 139 -15.45 -3.57 -6.62
CA TRP A 139 -15.50 -3.03 -5.26
C TRP A 139 -16.83 -2.31 -5.08
N THR A 140 -17.70 -2.85 -4.23
CA THR A 140 -19.11 -2.42 -4.17
C THR A 140 -19.51 -1.95 -2.79
N SER A 141 -20.70 -1.34 -2.68
CA SER A 141 -21.33 -1.00 -1.40
C SER A 141 -21.61 -2.22 -0.49
N GLN A 142 -21.55 -3.44 -1.04
CA GLN A 142 -21.74 -4.70 -0.31
C GLN A 142 -20.43 -5.52 -0.18
N GLY A 143 -19.28 -4.88 -0.38
CA GLY A 143 -17.96 -5.52 -0.35
C GLY A 143 -17.43 -5.92 -1.73
N PRO A 144 -16.32 -6.66 -1.79
CA PRO A 144 -15.74 -7.14 -3.04
C PRO A 144 -16.62 -8.23 -3.68
N VAL A 145 -16.75 -8.18 -4.99
CA VAL A 145 -17.52 -9.14 -5.79
C VAL A 145 -16.70 -9.58 -6.99
N ASP A 146 -16.57 -10.88 -7.20
CA ASP A 146 -15.99 -11.43 -8.41
C ASP A 146 -16.81 -10.99 -9.63
N LEU A 147 -16.15 -10.64 -10.73
CA LEU A 147 -16.84 -10.13 -11.92
C LEU A 147 -17.80 -11.15 -12.53
N ASP A 148 -17.53 -12.43 -12.38
CA ASP A 148 -18.43 -13.50 -12.84
C ASP A 148 -19.72 -13.55 -12.01
N ASP A 149 -19.66 -13.20 -10.74
CA ASP A 149 -20.80 -13.12 -9.82
C ASP A 149 -21.58 -11.79 -9.92
N LEU A 150 -20.97 -10.75 -10.47
CA LEU A 150 -21.48 -9.38 -10.42
C LEU A 150 -22.88 -9.22 -11.03
N PRO A 151 -23.20 -9.76 -12.24
CA PRO A 151 -24.53 -9.60 -12.82
C PRO A 151 -25.63 -10.18 -11.95
N LYS A 152 -25.39 -11.34 -11.34
CA LYS A 152 -26.33 -12.00 -10.43
C LYS A 152 -26.55 -11.19 -9.15
N ARG A 153 -25.49 -10.65 -8.58
CA ARG A 153 -25.55 -9.81 -7.36
C ARG A 153 -26.30 -8.51 -7.62
N GLN A 154 -26.05 -7.86 -8.76
CA GLN A 154 -26.77 -6.65 -9.17
C GLN A 154 -28.27 -6.92 -9.37
N LEU A 155 -28.62 -8.01 -10.07
CA LEU A 155 -30.02 -8.38 -10.25
C LEU A 155 -30.71 -8.64 -8.91
N GLN A 156 -30.07 -9.42 -8.02
CA GLN A 156 -30.63 -9.75 -6.72
C GLN A 156 -30.87 -8.52 -5.85
N ALA A 157 -29.92 -7.58 -5.83
CA ALA A 157 -30.07 -6.33 -5.09
C ALA A 157 -31.27 -5.51 -5.60
N ARG A 158 -31.43 -5.39 -6.93
CA ARG A 158 -32.58 -4.67 -7.52
C ARG A 158 -33.91 -5.35 -7.26
N VAL A 159 -33.98 -6.68 -7.34
CA VAL A 159 -35.18 -7.46 -6.99
C VAL A 159 -35.57 -7.24 -5.53
N ASN A 160 -34.59 -7.17 -4.64
CA ASN A 160 -34.83 -6.93 -3.21
C ASN A 160 -35.04 -5.43 -2.86
N GLY A 161 -34.99 -4.53 -3.85
CA GLY A 161 -35.19 -3.09 -3.65
C GLY A 161 -34.06 -2.38 -2.90
N GLY A 162 -32.90 -3.03 -2.74
CA GLY A 162 -31.74 -2.49 -2.05
C GLY A 162 -30.75 -1.76 -2.97
N PRO A 163 -29.95 -0.83 -2.45
CA PRO A 163 -28.88 -0.17 -3.22
C PRO A 163 -27.76 -1.17 -3.52
N PHE A 164 -27.19 -1.04 -4.71
CA PHE A 164 -25.98 -1.74 -5.11
C PHE A 164 -25.14 -0.82 -5.99
N GLU A 165 -24.10 -0.28 -5.42
CA GLU A 165 -23.17 0.62 -6.11
C GLU A 165 -21.84 -0.08 -6.36
N VAL A 166 -21.30 0.09 -7.56
CA VAL A 166 -19.94 -0.31 -7.93
C VAL A 166 -19.08 0.94 -7.91
N TYR A 167 -18.15 1.00 -6.96
CA TYR A 167 -17.25 2.14 -6.78
C TYR A 167 -16.06 2.09 -7.74
N SER A 168 -15.55 0.88 -7.99
CA SER A 168 -14.44 0.65 -8.94
C SER A 168 -14.40 -0.80 -9.38
N VAL A 169 -13.69 -1.03 -10.49
CA VAL A 169 -13.31 -2.36 -10.97
C VAL A 169 -11.79 -2.36 -11.10
N ASP A 170 -11.10 -3.03 -10.18
CA ASP A 170 -9.64 -3.01 -10.10
C ASP A 170 -9.14 -4.22 -9.29
N LYS A 171 -7.85 -4.51 -9.43
CA LYS A 171 -7.13 -5.47 -8.57
C LYS A 171 -6.90 -4.93 -7.16
N PHE A 172 -6.73 -3.63 -7.01
CA PHE A 172 -6.45 -2.96 -5.73
C PHE A 172 -7.68 -2.19 -5.26
N PRO A 173 -8.16 -2.42 -4.02
CA PRO A 173 -9.17 -1.58 -3.43
C PRO A 173 -8.62 -0.21 -3.02
N LYS A 174 -9.51 0.73 -2.75
CA LYS A 174 -9.12 1.97 -2.07
C LYS A 174 -8.67 1.68 -0.64
N MET A 175 -7.58 2.32 -0.22
CA MET A 175 -6.97 2.13 1.10
C MET A 175 -7.96 2.33 2.25
N THR A 176 -8.75 3.39 2.19
CA THR A 176 -9.64 3.79 3.30
C THR A 176 -10.80 2.84 3.57
N SER A 177 -11.04 1.85 2.70
CA SER A 177 -11.97 0.75 3.00
C SER A 177 -11.37 -0.28 3.97
N TYR A 178 -10.07 -0.21 4.25
CA TYR A 178 -9.30 -1.15 5.05
C TYR A 178 -8.53 -0.46 6.16
N VAL A 179 -7.81 0.61 5.82
CA VAL A 179 -6.94 1.35 6.74
C VAL A 179 -7.20 2.84 6.56
N VAL A 180 -7.46 3.52 7.65
CA VAL A 180 -7.51 4.99 7.71
C VAL A 180 -6.38 5.44 8.62
N PRO A 181 -5.24 5.88 8.07
CA PRO A 181 -4.12 6.34 8.88
C PRO A 181 -4.48 7.57 9.71
N THR A 182 -3.88 7.68 10.89
CA THR A 182 -4.04 8.87 11.75
C THR A 182 -3.24 10.06 11.21
N SER A 183 -3.64 11.26 11.58
CA SER A 183 -2.90 12.51 11.29
C SER A 183 -2.71 12.78 9.79
N VAL A 184 -3.69 12.41 8.95
CA VAL A 184 -3.68 12.68 7.50
C VAL A 184 -4.98 13.34 7.05
N ARG A 185 -4.94 13.99 5.89
CA ARG A 185 -6.10 14.49 5.17
C ARG A 185 -6.16 13.86 3.79
N ILE A 186 -7.29 13.27 3.43
CA ILE A 186 -7.53 12.61 2.14
C ILE A 186 -8.84 13.15 1.60
N ALA A 187 -8.77 13.98 0.55
CA ALA A 187 -9.95 14.64 0.00
C ALA A 187 -10.80 13.72 -0.88
N ASP A 188 -10.16 12.82 -1.65
CA ASP A 188 -10.83 11.79 -2.44
C ASP A 188 -10.21 10.42 -2.15
N THR A 189 -10.95 9.59 -1.44
CA THR A 189 -10.48 8.26 -1.00
C THR A 189 -10.30 7.26 -2.15
N ALA A 190 -10.97 7.45 -3.30
CA ALA A 190 -10.84 6.60 -4.46
C ALA A 190 -9.45 6.71 -5.13
N ARG A 191 -8.71 7.76 -4.80
CA ARG A 191 -7.42 8.08 -5.39
C ARG A 191 -6.22 7.44 -4.67
N ILE A 192 -6.45 6.71 -3.58
CA ILE A 192 -5.38 6.06 -2.80
C ILE A 192 -5.63 4.56 -2.73
N ARG A 193 -4.71 3.79 -3.29
CA ARG A 193 -4.77 2.32 -3.29
C ARG A 193 -4.33 1.73 -1.95
N LEU A 194 -4.94 0.62 -1.55
CA LEU A 194 -4.40 -0.21 -0.46
C LEU A 194 -2.96 -0.63 -0.82
N GLY A 195 -2.06 -0.55 0.15
CA GLY A 195 -0.62 -0.70 -0.06
C GLY A 195 0.10 0.64 -0.28
N ALA A 196 -0.61 1.78 -0.25
CA ALA A 196 0.01 3.09 -0.14
C ALA A 196 0.50 3.34 1.30
N TYR A 197 1.65 4.00 1.44
CA TYR A 197 2.22 4.47 2.70
C TYR A 197 1.99 5.98 2.80
N ILE A 198 1.07 6.40 3.65
CA ILE A 198 0.76 7.82 3.82
C ILE A 198 1.32 8.30 5.16
N GLY A 199 2.45 9.01 5.15
CA GLY A 199 3.12 9.53 6.35
C GLY A 199 2.26 10.53 7.13
N GLU A 200 2.58 10.72 8.41
CA GLU A 200 1.86 11.68 9.26
C GLU A 200 1.98 13.12 8.75
N GLY A 201 0.92 13.89 8.87
CA GLY A 201 0.87 15.27 8.39
C GLY A 201 0.57 15.41 6.89
N THR A 202 0.55 14.30 6.13
CA THR A 202 0.27 14.34 4.69
C THR A 202 -1.16 14.80 4.41
N THR A 203 -1.29 15.69 3.43
CA THR A 203 -2.56 16.06 2.81
C THR A 203 -2.57 15.61 1.35
N VAL A 204 -3.51 14.73 0.98
CA VAL A 204 -3.78 14.36 -0.41
C VAL A 204 -5.04 15.08 -0.86
N MET A 205 -4.90 15.99 -1.82
CA MET A 205 -5.99 16.78 -2.39
C MET A 205 -6.76 15.98 -3.43
N HIS A 206 -7.87 16.52 -3.96
CA HIS A 206 -8.77 15.82 -4.88
C HIS A 206 -8.09 15.28 -6.14
N GLU A 207 -7.10 16.01 -6.69
CA GLU A 207 -6.34 15.61 -7.86
C GLU A 207 -5.18 14.67 -7.53
N GLY A 208 -4.79 14.59 -6.24
CA GLY A 208 -3.71 13.73 -5.77
C GLY A 208 -4.04 12.25 -5.97
N PHE A 209 -3.03 11.47 -6.36
CA PHE A 209 -3.15 10.02 -6.50
C PHE A 209 -1.92 9.33 -5.91
N VAL A 210 -2.14 8.30 -5.08
CA VAL A 210 -1.05 7.49 -4.52
C VAL A 210 -1.27 6.02 -4.83
N ASN A 211 -0.30 5.43 -5.51
CA ASN A 211 -0.34 4.02 -5.87
C ASN A 211 0.09 3.13 -4.69
N PHE A 212 -0.11 1.81 -4.81
CA PHE A 212 0.46 0.84 -3.87
C PHE A 212 2.00 0.88 -3.94
N ASN A 213 2.66 0.45 -2.88
CA ASN A 213 4.13 0.47 -2.75
C ASN A 213 4.74 1.85 -3.09
N ALA A 214 4.06 2.91 -2.69
CA ALA A 214 4.43 4.30 -2.92
C ALA A 214 3.85 5.17 -1.80
N GLY A 215 4.34 6.37 -1.62
CA GLY A 215 3.77 7.23 -0.58
C GLY A 215 4.60 8.45 -0.22
N THR A 216 4.40 8.89 1.03
CA THR A 216 5.02 10.08 1.63
C THR A 216 5.66 9.69 2.95
N GLU A 217 6.84 10.21 3.25
CA GLU A 217 7.54 9.92 4.51
C GLU A 217 6.92 10.63 5.72
N GLY A 218 6.47 11.87 5.53
CA GLY A 218 5.89 12.72 6.55
C GLY A 218 4.95 13.77 5.98
N ALA A 219 4.91 14.93 6.59
CA ALA A 219 4.11 16.06 6.12
C ALA A 219 4.41 16.40 4.67
N ALA A 220 3.40 16.36 3.82
CA ALA A 220 3.52 16.65 2.39
C ALA A 220 2.18 17.11 1.82
N MET A 221 2.21 17.93 0.77
CA MET A 221 1.03 18.35 0.02
C MET A 221 1.01 17.64 -1.34
N ILE A 222 0.02 16.78 -1.55
CA ILE A 222 -0.06 15.95 -2.75
C ILE A 222 -1.29 16.33 -3.57
N GLU A 223 -1.07 17.11 -4.63
CA GLU A 223 -2.07 17.42 -5.66
C GLU A 223 -1.76 16.74 -6.99
N GLY A 224 -0.64 16.05 -7.07
CA GLY A 224 -0.16 15.29 -8.23
C GLY A 224 -0.19 13.79 -8.01
N ARG A 225 0.41 13.05 -8.96
CA ARG A 225 0.44 11.58 -8.97
C ARG A 225 1.75 11.05 -8.39
N ILE A 226 1.65 10.21 -7.35
CA ILE A 226 2.74 9.36 -6.87
C ILE A 226 2.55 7.96 -7.46
N SER A 227 3.42 7.60 -8.41
CA SER A 227 3.39 6.30 -9.07
C SER A 227 3.99 5.19 -8.20
N ALA A 228 3.69 3.93 -8.52
CA ALA A 228 4.22 2.79 -7.78
C ALA A 228 5.76 2.82 -7.69
N GLY A 229 6.29 2.56 -6.50
CA GLY A 229 7.72 2.58 -6.19
C GLY A 229 8.30 3.96 -5.94
N VAL A 230 7.48 5.01 -5.80
CA VAL A 230 7.98 6.37 -5.54
C VAL A 230 7.66 6.79 -4.11
N MET A 231 8.68 7.26 -3.39
CA MET A 231 8.55 7.93 -2.10
C MET A 231 8.79 9.43 -2.26
N VAL A 232 8.00 10.20 -1.52
CA VAL A 232 8.10 11.67 -1.43
C VAL A 232 8.54 12.03 -0.02
N GLY A 233 9.67 12.71 0.09
CA GLY A 233 10.24 13.15 1.35
C GLY A 233 9.41 14.21 2.05
N GLU A 234 9.68 14.39 3.33
CA GLU A 234 8.94 15.27 4.21
C GLU A 234 9.01 16.75 3.73
N ASN A 235 7.95 17.49 3.98
CA ASN A 235 7.79 18.91 3.59
C ASN A 235 7.87 19.18 2.09
N SER A 236 7.63 18.16 1.25
CA SER A 236 7.62 18.31 -0.19
C SER A 236 6.21 18.52 -0.73
N ASP A 237 6.12 19.28 -1.82
CA ASP A 237 4.87 19.66 -2.46
C ASP A 237 4.83 19.16 -3.92
N LEU A 238 3.80 18.38 -4.24
CA LEU A 238 3.48 17.92 -5.58
C LEU A 238 2.28 18.71 -6.10
N GLY A 239 2.56 19.77 -6.86
CA GLY A 239 1.54 20.66 -7.40
C GLY A 239 0.54 19.97 -8.31
N GLY A 240 -0.61 20.63 -8.52
CA GLY A 240 -1.76 20.10 -9.25
C GLY A 240 -1.40 19.53 -10.62
N GLY A 241 -1.78 18.27 -10.87
CA GLY A 241 -1.49 17.57 -12.12
C GLY A 241 -0.02 17.20 -12.34
N SER A 242 0.85 17.40 -11.34
CA SER A 242 2.24 16.93 -11.41
C SER A 242 2.31 15.40 -11.42
N SER A 243 3.41 14.85 -11.90
CA SER A 243 3.54 13.40 -12.08
C SER A 243 4.94 12.90 -11.81
N THR A 244 5.04 11.87 -10.97
CA THR A 244 6.25 11.06 -10.90
C THR A 244 6.11 9.84 -11.82
N MET A 245 7.17 9.49 -12.56
CA MET A 245 7.22 8.20 -13.26
C MET A 245 7.39 7.08 -12.24
N GLY A 246 6.74 5.92 -12.48
CA GLY A 246 6.98 4.75 -11.65
C GLY A 246 8.37 4.19 -11.85
N THR A 247 8.95 3.60 -10.81
CA THR A 247 10.30 3.00 -10.83
C THR A 247 10.51 2.01 -12.00
N LEU A 248 9.46 1.28 -12.39
CA LEU A 248 9.52 0.33 -13.52
C LEU A 248 9.20 0.97 -14.88
N SER A 249 8.81 2.24 -14.93
CA SER A 249 8.45 2.94 -16.15
C SER A 249 9.70 3.43 -16.87
N GLY A 250 10.10 2.76 -17.93
CA GLY A 250 11.25 3.16 -18.75
C GLY A 250 12.41 2.17 -18.76
N GLY A 251 12.25 0.98 -18.18
CA GLY A 251 13.23 -0.10 -18.24
C GLY A 251 14.50 0.15 -17.42
N GLY A 252 14.48 1.12 -16.50
CA GLY A 252 15.54 1.40 -15.55
C GLY A 252 15.38 0.63 -14.24
N THR A 253 16.49 0.37 -13.57
CA THR A 253 16.53 -0.22 -12.21
C THR A 253 16.60 0.85 -11.12
N GLU A 254 16.65 2.13 -11.49
CA GLU A 254 16.80 3.24 -10.57
C GLU A 254 15.48 3.55 -9.87
N ILE A 255 15.50 3.59 -8.54
CA ILE A 255 14.33 3.95 -7.73
C ILE A 255 14.11 5.46 -7.86
N ILE A 256 12.94 5.85 -8.37
CA ILE A 256 12.55 7.25 -8.47
C ILE A 256 12.00 7.70 -7.12
N SER A 257 12.49 8.84 -6.64
CA SER A 257 12.07 9.45 -5.39
C SER A 257 12.06 10.98 -5.50
N VAL A 258 11.36 11.62 -4.60
CA VAL A 258 11.42 13.07 -4.35
C VAL A 258 12.00 13.24 -2.95
N GLY A 259 13.08 14.01 -2.83
CA GLY A 259 13.70 14.31 -1.53
C GLY A 259 12.83 15.18 -0.64
N GLU A 260 13.38 15.60 0.50
CA GLU A 260 12.73 16.49 1.44
C GLU A 260 12.71 17.95 0.93
N ASN A 261 11.73 18.73 1.37
CA ASN A 261 11.61 20.16 1.05
C ASN A 261 11.64 20.47 -0.46
N CYS A 262 11.11 19.59 -1.28
CA CYS A 262 11.05 19.75 -2.74
C CYS A 262 9.72 20.35 -3.19
N LEU A 263 9.76 21.04 -4.34
CA LEU A 263 8.55 21.51 -5.03
C LEU A 263 8.52 20.99 -6.47
N ILE A 264 7.53 20.19 -6.78
CA ILE A 264 7.22 19.82 -8.16
C ILE A 264 6.06 20.72 -8.62
N GLY A 265 6.35 21.67 -9.51
CA GLY A 265 5.36 22.63 -9.97
C GLY A 265 4.16 22.00 -10.68
N ALA A 266 3.06 22.74 -10.77
CA ALA A 266 1.83 22.25 -11.41
C ALA A 266 2.10 21.76 -12.84
N ASN A 267 1.51 20.59 -13.21
CA ASN A 267 1.72 19.91 -14.48
C ASN A 267 3.19 19.61 -14.84
N ALA A 268 4.09 19.67 -13.85
CA ALA A 268 5.47 19.25 -14.03
C ALA A 268 5.60 17.73 -13.80
N GLY A 269 6.77 17.17 -14.09
CA GLY A 269 7.00 15.76 -13.83
C GLY A 269 8.46 15.38 -13.76
N ILE A 270 8.73 14.29 -13.07
CA ILE A 270 10.06 13.72 -12.92
C ILE A 270 10.11 12.23 -13.29
N GLY A 271 11.22 11.82 -13.85
CA GLY A 271 11.56 10.45 -14.17
C GLY A 271 13.00 10.11 -13.76
N PHE A 272 13.47 10.63 -12.63
CA PHE A 272 14.75 10.36 -12.00
C PHE A 272 14.66 10.72 -10.51
N PRO A 273 15.55 10.22 -9.64
CA PRO A 273 15.58 10.62 -8.24
C PRO A 273 15.90 12.11 -8.10
N LEU A 274 15.13 12.82 -7.28
CA LEU A 274 15.32 14.25 -7.02
C LEU A 274 15.80 14.46 -5.59
N ALA A 275 16.98 15.03 -5.41
CA ALA A 275 17.54 15.32 -4.08
C ALA A 275 16.78 16.45 -3.36
N ASP A 276 17.07 16.60 -2.05
CA ASP A 276 16.40 17.55 -1.18
C ASP A 276 16.50 19.01 -1.67
N GLY A 277 15.47 19.79 -1.35
CA GLY A 277 15.40 21.20 -1.62
C GLY A 277 15.30 21.58 -3.11
N CYS A 278 15.06 20.61 -3.97
CA CYS A 278 14.98 20.86 -5.41
C CYS A 278 13.60 21.35 -5.85
N ILE A 279 13.57 22.17 -6.87
CA ILE A 279 12.35 22.74 -7.45
C ILE A 279 12.29 22.41 -8.94
N ILE A 280 11.16 21.91 -9.39
CA ILE A 280 10.84 21.75 -10.81
C ILE A 280 9.81 22.80 -11.22
N GLU A 281 10.14 23.65 -12.19
CA GLU A 281 9.24 24.68 -12.72
C GLU A 281 7.93 24.05 -13.24
N ALA A 282 6.82 24.77 -13.06
CA ALA A 282 5.50 24.32 -13.57
C ALA A 282 5.52 24.02 -15.07
N GLY A 283 4.90 22.91 -15.44
CA GLY A 283 4.84 22.43 -16.82
C GLY A 283 6.15 21.89 -17.41
N LEU A 284 7.20 21.75 -16.59
CA LEU A 284 8.46 21.15 -17.02
C LEU A 284 8.51 19.67 -16.69
N TYR A 285 8.80 18.82 -17.68
CA TYR A 285 8.97 17.40 -17.47
C TYR A 285 10.42 16.99 -17.66
N VAL A 286 11.07 16.48 -16.60
CA VAL A 286 12.49 16.10 -16.59
C VAL A 286 12.61 14.58 -16.38
N THR A 287 13.20 13.90 -17.35
CA THR A 287 13.47 12.46 -17.28
C THR A 287 14.97 12.20 -17.07
N ALA A 288 15.32 10.99 -16.68
CA ALA A 288 16.72 10.59 -16.45
C ALA A 288 17.68 10.95 -17.62
N GLY A 289 17.20 10.88 -18.86
CA GLY A 289 17.98 11.17 -20.06
C GLY A 289 17.95 12.65 -20.50
N THR A 290 17.15 13.50 -19.87
CA THR A 290 17.06 14.92 -20.22
C THR A 290 18.41 15.61 -20.02
N LYS A 291 18.91 16.27 -21.06
CA LYS A 291 20.14 17.10 -20.97
C LYS A 291 19.79 18.42 -20.32
N VAL A 292 20.52 18.76 -19.29
CA VAL A 292 20.40 20.00 -18.52
C VAL A 292 21.74 20.74 -18.50
N ASN A 293 21.68 22.06 -18.54
CA ASN A 293 22.83 22.93 -18.33
C ASN A 293 22.83 23.34 -16.86
N LEU A 294 23.87 22.99 -16.12
CA LEU A 294 24.05 23.38 -14.74
C LEU A 294 24.81 24.71 -14.69
N PHE A 295 24.19 25.70 -14.07
CA PHE A 295 24.77 27.02 -13.83
C PHE A 295 25.08 27.23 -12.35
N ASP A 296 26.06 28.05 -12.06
CA ASP A 296 26.34 28.49 -10.71
C ASP A 296 25.41 29.64 -10.26
N GLY A 297 25.60 30.14 -9.01
CA GLY A 297 24.81 31.24 -8.47
C GLY A 297 25.04 32.59 -9.18
N ASN A 298 26.05 32.71 -10.02
CA ASN A 298 26.36 33.90 -10.84
C ASN A 298 25.80 33.79 -12.24
N GLY A 299 25.22 32.63 -12.61
CA GLY A 299 24.71 32.35 -13.93
C GLY A 299 25.78 31.88 -14.92
N GLU A 300 26.95 31.44 -14.46
CA GLU A 300 27.99 30.87 -15.29
C GLU A 300 27.75 29.36 -15.50
N LEU A 301 27.91 28.86 -16.74
CA LEU A 301 27.75 27.46 -17.08
C LEU A 301 28.88 26.63 -16.45
N ILE A 302 28.51 25.75 -15.52
CA ILE A 302 29.43 24.77 -14.91
C ILE A 302 29.65 23.58 -15.84
N LYS A 303 28.55 22.94 -16.29
CA LYS A 303 28.58 21.78 -17.18
C LYS A 303 27.20 21.50 -17.80
N THR A 304 27.22 20.74 -18.90
CA THR A 304 26.03 20.07 -19.43
C THR A 304 26.04 18.61 -19.01
N ALA A 305 24.96 18.11 -18.43
CA ALA A 305 24.85 16.74 -17.92
C ALA A 305 23.48 16.15 -18.22
N LYS A 306 23.29 14.83 -18.10
CA LYS A 306 21.97 14.24 -18.02
C LYS A 306 21.40 14.44 -16.62
N ALA A 307 20.08 14.58 -16.50
CA ALA A 307 19.43 14.79 -15.20
C ALA A 307 19.84 13.74 -14.15
N ARG A 308 19.90 12.46 -14.53
CA ARG A 308 20.36 11.38 -13.65
C ARG A 308 21.80 11.55 -13.11
N GLU A 309 22.66 12.27 -13.82
CA GLU A 309 24.07 12.47 -13.41
C GLU A 309 24.20 13.57 -12.33
N ILE A 310 23.11 14.26 -12.05
CA ILE A 310 23.02 15.31 -11.02
C ILE A 310 21.89 15.02 -10.02
N SER A 311 21.36 13.81 -9.98
CA SER A 311 20.23 13.42 -9.12
C SER A 311 20.53 13.59 -7.61
N GLU A 312 21.79 13.52 -7.21
CA GLU A 312 22.20 13.69 -5.81
C GLU A 312 22.50 15.15 -5.42
N VAL A 313 22.43 16.09 -6.39
CA VAL A 313 22.73 17.51 -6.13
C VAL A 313 21.50 18.18 -5.54
N LYS A 314 21.62 18.64 -4.30
CA LYS A 314 20.57 19.34 -3.55
C LYS A 314 20.37 20.80 -3.99
N ASN A 315 19.18 21.32 -3.70
CA ASN A 315 18.84 22.74 -3.88
C ASN A 315 18.94 23.23 -5.34
N LEU A 316 18.62 22.38 -6.30
CA LEU A 316 18.58 22.74 -7.71
C LEU A 316 17.21 23.31 -8.10
N LEU A 317 17.22 24.36 -8.92
CA LEU A 317 16.06 24.83 -9.64
C LEU A 317 16.14 24.39 -11.10
N PHE A 318 15.25 23.48 -11.50
CA PHE A 318 15.07 23.09 -12.88
C PHE A 318 14.05 24.02 -13.56
N ARG A 319 14.47 24.73 -14.57
CA ARG A 319 13.64 25.66 -15.35
C ARG A 319 13.97 25.61 -16.83
N ARG A 320 13.05 26.16 -17.63
CA ARG A 320 13.27 26.39 -19.09
C ARG A 320 14.22 27.54 -19.35
#